data_573b602a33d9b5d903bbb57dddb1362b
#
_entry.id   573b602a33d9b5d903bbb57dddb1362b
#
_cell.length_a   1.000
_cell.length_b   1.000
_cell.length_c   1.000
_cell.angle_alpha   90.00
_cell.angle_beta   90.00
_cell.angle_gamma   90.00
#
_symmetry.space_group_name_H-M   'P 1'
#
loop_
_entity.id
_entity.type
_entity.pdbx_description
1 polymer ?
#
loop_
_entity_poly.entity_id
_entity_poly.type
_entity_poly.pdbx_seq_one_letter_code
_entity_poly.pdbx_strand_id
1 'polypeptide(L)'
;MTYDTPHRHAQALDPSGLTTIAACLHAIQAAAKDCLKAGTSFEHDPAVMLLAQYLGAVATLAYPDRPTLRGLCASAIADLRERPVLATLAARGVAFDADAKRLFHAEARRALKRLADALGIAPDSYDLRVNAGGPVVSGEVTLHTDRVYVQVSIGGYGPGDVLFRSVRGRRDYSGGRNHWARIDELLYPQRLAGRIAQAIGLEIPASGELRLVA
;
A
#
# COMPACT_ATOMS: atom_id res chain seq x y z
N MET A 1 -1.04 -1.86 30.46
CA MET A 1 -0.80 -2.33 29.07
C MET A 1 -0.65 -3.84 29.15
N THR A 2 -1.69 -4.57 28.84
CA THR A 2 -1.72 -6.03 28.96
C THR A 2 -1.27 -6.64 27.63
N TYR A 3 -0.11 -7.26 27.66
CA TYR A 3 0.51 -8.05 26.59
C TYR A 3 -0.24 -9.36 26.29
N ASP A 4 -1.57 -9.32 26.19
CA ASP A 4 -2.40 -10.52 26.07
C ASP A 4 -2.77 -10.90 24.62
N THR A 5 -2.40 -10.06 23.65
CA THR A 5 -2.87 -10.23 22.27
C THR A 5 -2.20 -11.38 21.49
N PRO A 6 -0.89 -11.64 21.61
CA PRO A 6 -0.26 -12.75 20.87
C PRO A 6 -0.69 -14.12 21.38
N HIS A 7 -0.91 -14.26 22.69
CA HIS A 7 -1.32 -15.54 23.28
C HIS A 7 -2.77 -15.92 23.00
N ARG A 8 -3.68 -14.95 22.87
CA ARG A 8 -5.08 -15.23 22.50
C ARG A 8 -5.20 -15.73 21.06
N HIS A 9 -4.42 -15.20 20.14
CA HIS A 9 -4.42 -15.67 18.75
C HIS A 9 -3.77 -17.04 18.61
N ALA A 10 -2.68 -17.30 19.31
CA ALA A 10 -2.03 -18.63 19.31
C ALA A 10 -2.89 -19.72 19.96
N GLN A 11 -3.71 -19.38 20.98
CA GLN A 11 -4.63 -20.32 21.63
C GLN A 11 -5.96 -20.50 20.89
N ALA A 12 -6.42 -19.48 20.14
CA ALA A 12 -7.60 -19.58 19.28
C ALA A 12 -7.34 -20.29 17.95
N LEU A 13 -6.06 -20.48 17.60
CA LEU A 13 -5.64 -21.25 16.44
C LEU A 13 -5.48 -22.70 16.87
N ASP A 14 -6.60 -23.41 17.02
CA ASP A 14 -6.57 -24.87 16.93
C ASP A 14 -6.28 -25.22 15.47
N PRO A 15 -5.05 -25.63 15.14
CA PRO A 15 -4.69 -25.95 13.76
C PRO A 15 -5.47 -27.15 13.24
N SER A 16 -6.11 -27.94 14.10
CA SER A 16 -6.94 -29.07 13.69
C SER A 16 -8.16 -28.68 12.86
N GLY A 17 -8.64 -27.42 12.98
CA GLY A 17 -9.72 -26.86 12.17
C GLY A 17 -9.27 -26.28 10.82
N LEU A 18 -7.97 -26.05 10.61
CA LEU A 18 -7.43 -25.44 9.40
C LEU A 18 -6.98 -26.47 8.37
N THR A 19 -7.89 -27.32 7.94
CA THR A 19 -7.58 -28.46 7.05
C THR A 19 -7.50 -28.08 5.58
N THR A 20 -7.86 -26.88 5.20
CA THR A 20 -7.85 -26.41 3.81
C THR A 20 -6.98 -25.19 3.61
N ILE A 21 -6.39 -25.07 2.39
CA ILE A 21 -5.61 -23.88 1.99
C ILE A 21 -6.44 -22.60 2.14
N ALA A 22 -7.73 -22.64 1.77
CA ALA A 22 -8.61 -21.48 1.91
C ALA A 22 -8.82 -21.05 3.36
N ALA A 23 -8.99 -22.00 4.28
CA ALA A 23 -9.10 -21.71 5.72
C ALA A 23 -7.81 -21.11 6.28
N CYS A 24 -6.64 -21.65 5.90
CA CYS A 24 -5.35 -21.11 6.30
C CYS A 24 -5.13 -19.69 5.78
N LEU A 25 -5.44 -19.43 4.52
CA LEU A 25 -5.32 -18.09 3.92
C LEU A 25 -6.24 -17.08 4.63
N HIS A 26 -7.47 -17.48 4.92
CA HIS A 26 -8.41 -16.63 5.64
C HIS A 26 -7.91 -16.29 7.06
N ALA A 27 -7.36 -17.28 7.77
CA ALA A 27 -6.78 -17.09 9.10
C ALA A 27 -5.56 -16.14 9.06
N ILE A 28 -4.67 -16.29 8.07
CA ILE A 28 -3.53 -15.39 7.86
C ILE A 28 -4.02 -13.96 7.60
N GLN A 29 -5.02 -13.80 6.75
CA GLN A 29 -5.59 -12.47 6.44
C GLN A 29 -6.21 -11.82 7.68
N ALA A 30 -6.90 -12.59 8.51
CA ALA A 30 -7.48 -12.11 9.76
C ALA A 30 -6.38 -11.65 10.73
N ALA A 31 -5.34 -12.48 10.95
CA ALA A 31 -4.21 -12.15 11.82
C ALA A 31 -3.45 -10.90 11.32
N ALA A 32 -3.16 -10.82 10.03
CA ALA A 32 -2.52 -9.65 9.43
C ALA A 32 -3.37 -8.38 9.59
N LYS A 33 -4.70 -8.49 9.47
CA LYS A 33 -5.64 -7.39 9.70
C LYS A 33 -5.62 -6.92 11.16
N ASP A 34 -5.48 -7.84 12.10
CA ASP A 34 -5.41 -7.50 13.52
C ASP A 34 -4.07 -6.83 13.89
N CYS A 35 -2.96 -7.28 13.31
CA CYS A 35 -1.67 -6.58 13.42
C CYS A 35 -1.77 -5.14 12.91
N LEU A 36 -2.41 -4.95 11.77
CA LEU A 36 -2.60 -3.61 11.21
C LEU A 36 -3.50 -2.73 12.08
N LYS A 37 -4.54 -3.29 12.70
CA LYS A 37 -5.36 -2.56 13.69
C LYS A 37 -4.55 -2.16 14.92
N ALA A 38 -3.62 -3.02 15.34
CA ALA A 38 -2.73 -2.77 16.48
C ALA A 38 -1.55 -1.84 16.12
N GLY A 39 -1.38 -1.48 14.84
CA GLY A 39 -0.26 -0.66 14.37
C GLY A 39 1.08 -1.41 14.39
N THR A 40 1.05 -2.75 14.39
CA THR A 40 2.23 -3.62 14.39
C THR A 40 2.52 -4.19 12.99
N SER A 41 3.79 -4.50 12.72
CA SER A 41 4.17 -5.19 11.48
C SER A 41 3.71 -6.64 11.54
N PHE A 42 2.96 -7.07 10.54
CA PHE A 42 2.54 -8.48 10.43
C PHE A 42 3.66 -9.40 9.92
N GLU A 43 4.71 -8.87 9.31
CA GLU A 43 5.85 -9.64 8.78
C GLU A 43 6.62 -10.38 9.87
N HIS A 44 6.61 -9.86 11.08
CA HIS A 44 7.30 -10.41 12.25
C HIS A 44 6.34 -10.88 13.33
N ASP A 45 5.03 -10.85 13.07
CA ASP A 45 4.05 -11.33 14.04
C ASP A 45 4.09 -12.86 14.15
N PRO A 46 4.27 -13.41 15.36
CA PRO A 46 4.40 -14.84 15.57
C PRO A 46 3.21 -15.66 15.07
N ALA A 47 1.98 -15.12 15.18
CA ALA A 47 0.78 -15.80 14.72
C ALA A 47 0.73 -15.85 13.18
N VAL A 48 1.07 -14.75 12.50
CA VAL A 48 1.15 -14.71 11.04
C VAL A 48 2.23 -15.66 10.53
N MET A 49 3.41 -15.67 11.17
CA MET A 49 4.51 -16.56 10.80
C MET A 49 4.14 -18.04 10.99
N LEU A 50 3.52 -18.39 12.11
CA LEU A 50 3.07 -19.76 12.41
C LEU A 50 2.03 -20.22 11.37
N LEU A 51 1.05 -19.38 11.05
CA LEU A 51 0.03 -19.68 10.06
C LEU A 51 0.63 -19.83 8.66
N ALA A 52 1.62 -19.02 8.30
CA ALA A 52 2.32 -19.15 7.02
C ALA A 52 3.10 -20.46 6.93
N GLN A 53 3.77 -20.89 8.01
CA GLN A 53 4.44 -22.19 8.08
C GLN A 53 3.42 -23.34 7.98
N TYR A 54 2.30 -23.22 8.69
CA TYR A 54 1.23 -24.21 8.66
C TYR A 54 0.60 -24.34 7.28
N LEU A 55 0.34 -23.22 6.59
CA LEU A 55 -0.14 -23.22 5.21
C LEU A 55 0.83 -23.96 4.28
N GLY A 56 2.14 -23.75 4.44
CA GLY A 56 3.16 -24.48 3.69
C GLY A 56 3.08 -25.99 3.91
N ALA A 57 2.90 -26.43 5.16
CA ALA A 57 2.74 -27.83 5.51
C ALA A 57 1.45 -28.43 4.94
N VAL A 58 0.31 -27.74 5.08
CA VAL A 58 -0.98 -28.17 4.52
C VAL A 58 -0.92 -28.28 3.00
N ALA A 59 -0.31 -27.32 2.32
CA ALA A 59 -0.15 -27.36 0.86
C ALA A 59 0.73 -28.53 0.41
N THR A 60 1.78 -28.84 1.17
CA THR A 60 2.68 -29.96 0.88
C THR A 60 1.99 -31.32 1.08
N LEU A 61 1.22 -31.46 2.16
CA LEU A 61 0.51 -32.72 2.47
C LEU A 61 -0.70 -32.93 1.55
N ALA A 62 -1.46 -31.88 1.28
CA ALA A 62 -2.68 -31.97 0.45
C ALA A 62 -2.38 -32.15 -1.04
N TYR A 63 -1.23 -31.64 -1.50
CA TYR A 63 -0.88 -31.63 -2.93
C TYR A 63 0.60 -31.95 -3.18
N PRO A 64 1.09 -33.14 -2.79
CA PRO A 64 2.50 -33.49 -2.92
C PRO A 64 2.98 -33.47 -4.38
N ASP A 65 2.09 -33.82 -5.32
CA ASP A 65 2.41 -33.94 -6.76
C ASP A 65 1.99 -32.70 -7.58
N ARG A 66 1.59 -31.59 -6.92
CA ARG A 66 1.13 -30.38 -7.62
C ARG A 66 1.99 -29.16 -7.28
N PRO A 67 3.16 -29.01 -7.89
CA PRO A 67 4.08 -27.90 -7.65
C PRO A 67 3.43 -26.53 -7.92
N THR A 68 2.49 -26.45 -8.87
CA THR A 68 1.75 -25.24 -9.22
C THR A 68 0.91 -24.72 -8.05
N LEU A 69 0.21 -25.61 -7.31
CA LEU A 69 -0.58 -25.19 -6.14
C LEU A 69 0.30 -24.75 -4.98
N ARG A 70 1.45 -25.37 -4.78
CA ARG A 70 2.46 -24.91 -3.81
C ARG A 70 3.01 -23.55 -4.19
N GLY A 71 3.26 -23.32 -5.47
CA GLY A 71 3.68 -22.02 -6.00
C GLY A 71 2.62 -20.93 -5.78
N LEU A 72 1.34 -21.24 -5.99
CA LEU A 72 0.23 -20.31 -5.71
C LEU A 72 0.12 -19.96 -4.22
N CYS A 73 0.32 -20.92 -3.31
CA CYS A 73 0.34 -20.65 -1.87
C CYS A 73 1.54 -19.78 -1.47
N ALA A 74 2.72 -20.06 -2.02
CA ALA A 74 3.92 -19.25 -1.78
C ALA A 74 3.75 -17.83 -2.31
N SER A 75 3.16 -17.68 -3.50
CA SER A 75 2.82 -16.37 -4.08
C SER A 75 1.81 -15.63 -3.21
N ALA A 76 0.74 -16.29 -2.74
CA ALA A 76 -0.24 -15.67 -1.87
C ALA A 76 0.34 -15.20 -0.52
N ILE A 77 1.31 -15.94 0.04
CA ILE A 77 2.04 -15.53 1.25
C ILE A 77 2.95 -14.34 0.94
N ALA A 78 3.66 -14.37 -0.19
CA ALA A 78 4.49 -13.26 -0.64
C ALA A 78 3.64 -12.01 -0.87
N ASP A 79 2.50 -12.14 -1.55
CA ASP A 79 1.55 -11.05 -1.76
C ASP A 79 1.01 -10.47 -0.44
N LEU A 80 0.80 -11.30 0.59
CA LEU A 80 0.42 -10.82 1.92
C LEU A 80 1.55 -10.06 2.61
N ARG A 81 2.80 -10.52 2.44
CA ARG A 81 3.98 -9.82 2.97
C ARG A 81 4.28 -8.52 2.23
N GLU A 82 4.03 -8.52 0.93
CA GLU A 82 4.24 -7.38 0.05
C GLU A 82 3.03 -6.47 -0.04
N ARG A 83 1.87 -6.88 0.51
CA ARG A 83 0.70 -5.99 0.51
C ARG A 83 1.08 -4.70 1.23
N PRO A 84 1.19 -3.62 0.51
CA PRO A 84 1.62 -2.37 1.10
C PRO A 84 0.63 -2.01 2.18
N VAL A 85 1.16 -1.70 3.31
CA VAL A 85 0.48 -1.11 4.46
C VAL A 85 -0.50 -0.03 4.02
N LEU A 86 -0.12 0.77 3.04
CA LEU A 86 -0.96 1.83 2.47
C LEU A 86 -2.30 1.32 1.92
N ALA A 87 -2.31 0.28 1.09
CA ALA A 87 -3.56 -0.25 0.52
C ALA A 87 -4.46 -0.90 1.58
N THR A 88 -3.85 -1.52 2.58
CA THR A 88 -4.60 -2.12 3.70
C THR A 88 -5.19 -1.07 4.62
N LEU A 89 -4.44 0.00 4.93
CA LEU A 89 -4.94 1.14 5.70
C LEU A 89 -6.07 1.85 4.94
N ALA A 90 -5.95 1.98 3.62
CA ALA A 90 -7.02 2.54 2.80
C ALA A 90 -8.29 1.70 2.83
N ALA A 91 -8.18 0.39 2.69
CA ALA A 91 -9.33 -0.53 2.74
C ALA A 91 -10.02 -0.56 4.10
N ARG A 92 -9.26 -0.40 5.18
CA ARG A 92 -9.78 -0.33 6.56
C ARG A 92 -10.41 1.01 6.87
N GLY A 93 -9.87 2.10 6.31
CA GLY A 93 -10.08 3.45 6.77
C GLY A 93 -9.18 3.80 7.97
N VAL A 94 -8.89 5.08 8.13
CA VAL A 94 -8.01 5.60 9.20
C VAL A 94 -8.66 6.72 10.01
N ALA A 95 -9.94 7.00 9.78
CA ALA A 95 -10.71 7.95 10.58
C ALA A 95 -10.80 7.46 12.03
N PHE A 96 -10.75 8.40 12.99
CA PHE A 96 -10.78 8.15 14.43
C PHE A 96 -9.62 7.32 15.00
N ASP A 97 -8.61 6.96 14.20
CA ASP A 97 -7.43 6.22 14.60
C ASP A 97 -6.17 7.03 14.28
N ALA A 98 -5.65 7.75 15.28
CA ALA A 98 -4.52 8.66 15.10
C ALA A 98 -3.24 7.94 14.68
N ASP A 99 -3.02 6.70 15.15
CA ASP A 99 -1.82 5.93 14.85
C ASP A 99 -1.89 5.36 13.42
N ALA A 100 -3.02 4.78 13.04
CA ALA A 100 -3.25 4.35 11.68
C ALA A 100 -3.14 5.51 10.68
N LYS A 101 -3.63 6.70 11.05
CA LYS A 101 -3.54 7.90 10.24
C LYS A 101 -2.10 8.37 10.05
N ARG A 102 -1.29 8.39 11.12
CA ARG A 102 0.13 8.71 11.02
C ARG A 102 0.86 7.73 10.09
N LEU A 103 0.58 6.44 10.24
CA LEU A 103 1.16 5.40 9.40
C LEU A 103 0.72 5.57 7.93
N PHE A 104 -0.57 5.83 7.70
CA PHE A 104 -1.09 6.13 6.35
C PHE A 104 -0.35 7.29 5.69
N HIS A 105 -0.16 8.41 6.41
CA HIS A 105 0.57 9.56 5.86
C HIS A 105 2.04 9.23 5.57
N ALA A 106 2.70 8.45 6.43
CA ALA A 106 4.08 8.04 6.21
C ALA A 106 4.22 7.15 4.95
N GLU A 107 3.33 6.17 4.79
CA GLU A 107 3.34 5.27 3.63
C GLU A 107 2.93 5.99 2.34
N ALA A 108 1.95 6.87 2.39
CA ALA A 108 1.56 7.70 1.25
C ALA A 108 2.73 8.59 0.77
N ARG A 109 3.48 9.20 1.72
CA ARG A 109 4.70 9.97 1.37
C ARG A 109 5.75 9.09 0.68
N ARG A 110 5.99 7.86 1.17
CA ARG A 110 6.93 6.92 0.55
C ARG A 110 6.49 6.54 -0.86
N ALA A 111 5.20 6.27 -1.03
CA ALA A 111 4.62 5.91 -2.32
C ALA A 111 4.72 7.08 -3.33
N LEU A 112 4.42 8.30 -2.90
CA LEU A 112 4.53 9.49 -3.74
C LEU A 112 5.98 9.82 -4.10
N LYS A 113 6.96 9.54 -3.23
CA LYS A 113 8.38 9.65 -3.59
C LYS A 113 8.74 8.69 -4.73
N ARG A 114 8.37 7.41 -4.61
CA ARG A 114 8.60 6.43 -5.68
C ARG A 114 7.90 6.81 -6.98
N LEU A 115 6.73 7.42 -6.88
CA LEU A 115 6.02 7.94 -8.07
C LEU A 115 6.75 9.13 -8.69
N ALA A 116 7.30 10.05 -7.89
CA ALA A 116 8.11 11.16 -8.38
C ALA A 116 9.36 10.65 -9.12
N ASP A 117 10.06 9.66 -8.54
CA ASP A 117 11.20 9.00 -9.18
C ASP A 117 10.79 8.35 -10.51
N ALA A 118 9.64 7.67 -10.57
CA ALA A 118 9.10 7.06 -11.79
C ALA A 118 8.67 8.08 -12.85
N LEU A 119 8.29 9.28 -12.45
CA LEU A 119 7.99 10.42 -13.33
C LEU A 119 9.27 11.16 -13.80
N GLY A 120 10.45 10.76 -13.30
CA GLY A 120 11.71 11.43 -13.58
C GLY A 120 11.84 12.81 -12.94
N ILE A 121 11.15 13.04 -11.81
CA ILE A 121 11.13 14.34 -11.11
C ILE A 121 12.19 14.32 -10.02
N ALA A 122 13.14 15.25 -10.08
CA ALA A 122 14.20 15.38 -9.09
C ALA A 122 13.66 15.75 -7.69
N PRO A 123 14.32 15.32 -6.59
CA PRO A 123 13.83 15.53 -5.24
C PRO A 123 13.63 16.99 -4.82
N ASP A 124 14.39 17.92 -5.41
CA ASP A 124 14.29 19.37 -5.19
C ASP A 124 13.20 20.03 -6.07
N SER A 125 12.65 19.29 -7.02
CA SER A 125 11.67 19.78 -7.99
C SER A 125 10.22 19.52 -7.59
N TYR A 126 9.97 19.04 -6.38
CA TYR A 126 8.61 18.84 -5.85
C TYR A 126 8.49 19.14 -4.35
N ASP A 127 7.28 19.46 -3.92
CA ASP A 127 6.89 19.57 -2.53
C ASP A 127 6.04 18.36 -2.12
N LEU A 128 6.38 17.74 -0.99
CA LEU A 128 5.52 16.76 -0.32
C LEU A 128 4.91 17.40 0.92
N ARG A 129 3.59 17.58 0.90
CA ARG A 129 2.85 18.18 1.99
C ARG A 129 1.89 17.17 2.61
N VAL A 130 1.67 17.29 3.91
CA VAL A 130 0.69 16.51 4.67
C VAL A 130 -0.28 17.48 5.32
N ASN A 131 -1.56 17.27 5.03
CA ASN A 131 -2.64 17.90 5.76
C ASN A 131 -3.38 16.83 6.54
N ALA A 132 -3.20 16.81 7.84
CA ALA A 132 -3.78 15.76 8.69
C ALA A 132 -5.32 15.84 8.75
N GLY A 133 -5.91 17.01 8.51
CA GLY A 133 -7.34 17.21 8.69
C GLY A 133 -7.80 16.95 10.13
N GLY A 134 -9.11 16.92 10.32
CA GLY A 134 -9.74 16.57 11.60
C GLY A 134 -9.76 15.04 11.87
N PRO A 135 -10.23 14.61 13.05
CA PRO A 135 -10.24 13.19 13.43
C PRO A 135 -11.13 12.32 12.54
N VAL A 136 -12.15 12.89 11.92
CA VAL A 136 -13.16 12.19 11.12
C VAL A 136 -12.76 11.91 9.67
N VAL A 137 -11.61 12.40 9.23
CA VAL A 137 -11.12 12.25 7.85
C VAL A 137 -9.73 11.63 7.83
N SER A 138 -9.34 11.03 6.71
CA SER A 138 -7.99 10.49 6.54
C SER A 138 -6.90 11.56 6.51
N GLY A 139 -7.29 12.80 6.21
CA GLY A 139 -6.34 13.79 5.75
C GLY A 139 -5.87 13.49 4.33
N GLU A 140 -4.85 14.21 3.89
CA GLU A 140 -4.29 14.11 2.56
C GLU A 140 -2.77 14.21 2.56
N VAL A 141 -2.13 13.54 1.61
CA VAL A 141 -0.72 13.70 1.29
C VAL A 141 -0.62 14.11 -0.17
N THR A 142 0.09 15.19 -0.44
CA THR A 142 0.20 15.76 -1.78
C THR A 142 1.64 15.80 -2.27
N LEU A 143 1.83 15.45 -3.52
CA LEU A 143 3.01 15.71 -4.34
C LEU A 143 2.67 16.87 -5.26
N HIS A 144 3.38 17.99 -5.15
CA HIS A 144 3.13 19.18 -5.97
C HIS A 144 4.42 19.60 -6.67
N THR A 145 4.40 19.60 -7.98
CA THR A 145 5.49 20.02 -8.86
C THR A 145 5.07 21.24 -9.68
N ASP A 146 5.92 21.69 -10.57
CA ASP A 146 5.55 22.77 -11.51
C ASP A 146 4.58 22.32 -12.61
N ARG A 147 4.39 21.00 -12.82
CA ARG A 147 3.57 20.45 -13.91
C ARG A 147 2.51 19.44 -13.47
N VAL A 148 2.73 18.77 -12.33
CA VAL A 148 1.89 17.69 -11.84
C VAL A 148 1.50 17.91 -10.39
N TYR A 149 0.24 17.72 -10.08
CA TYR A 149 -0.29 17.62 -8.73
C TYR A 149 -0.86 16.21 -8.53
N VAL A 150 -0.45 15.54 -7.47
CA VAL A 150 -0.99 14.24 -7.04
C VAL A 150 -1.39 14.32 -5.57
N GLN A 151 -2.58 13.87 -5.25
CA GLN A 151 -3.11 13.84 -3.88
C GLN A 151 -3.54 12.41 -3.55
N VAL A 152 -3.19 11.96 -2.37
CA VAL A 152 -3.63 10.67 -1.79
C VAL A 152 -4.49 10.97 -0.57
N SER A 153 -5.73 10.47 -0.58
CA SER A 153 -6.69 10.59 0.53
C SER A 153 -7.69 9.43 0.46
N ILE A 154 -8.23 9.02 1.61
CA ILE A 154 -9.24 7.96 1.69
C ILE A 154 -10.61 8.58 1.91
N GLY A 155 -11.63 8.10 1.18
CA GLY A 155 -12.99 8.60 1.33
C GLY A 155 -13.18 10.05 0.88
N GLY A 156 -12.33 10.52 -0.05
CA GLY A 156 -12.44 11.84 -0.67
C GLY A 156 -13.63 11.94 -1.62
N TYR A 157 -13.81 13.13 -2.21
CA TYR A 157 -14.96 13.46 -3.08
C TYR A 157 -14.88 12.89 -4.50
N GLY A 158 -14.12 11.79 -4.72
CA GLY A 158 -13.91 11.25 -6.06
C GLY A 158 -14.01 9.74 -6.15
N PRO A 159 -13.97 9.20 -7.38
CA PRO A 159 -14.11 7.77 -7.62
C PRO A 159 -12.86 6.94 -7.27
N GLY A 160 -11.84 7.55 -6.68
CA GLY A 160 -10.59 6.87 -6.27
C GLY A 160 -9.87 7.63 -5.17
N ASP A 161 -8.88 6.98 -4.57
CA ASP A 161 -8.10 7.52 -3.44
C ASP A 161 -6.90 8.38 -3.89
N VAL A 162 -6.56 8.33 -5.18
CA VAL A 162 -5.46 9.07 -5.78
C VAL A 162 -6.00 10.00 -6.84
N LEU A 163 -6.00 11.29 -6.56
CA LEU A 163 -6.31 12.33 -7.54
C LEU A 163 -5.02 12.81 -8.19
N PHE A 164 -5.03 13.01 -9.50
CA PHE A 164 -3.93 13.69 -10.18
C PHE A 164 -4.43 14.62 -11.30
N ARG A 165 -3.65 15.65 -11.59
CA ARG A 165 -3.96 16.64 -12.63
C ARG A 165 -2.71 17.39 -13.06
N SER A 166 -2.78 18.07 -14.21
CA SER A 166 -1.77 19.05 -14.60
C SER A 166 -1.91 20.33 -13.80
N VAL A 167 -0.78 20.99 -13.56
CA VAL A 167 -0.71 22.31 -12.92
C VAL A 167 0.27 23.20 -13.67
N ARG A 168 0.19 24.51 -13.46
CA ARG A 168 1.06 25.52 -14.09
C ARG A 168 2.13 26.06 -13.16
N GLY A 169 2.37 25.40 -12.06
CA GLY A 169 3.35 25.77 -11.05
C GLY A 169 2.97 25.29 -9.66
N ARG A 170 3.91 25.33 -8.71
CA ARG A 170 3.75 24.83 -7.33
C ARG A 170 2.72 25.63 -6.49
N ARG A 171 2.18 26.72 -7.00
CA ARG A 171 1.12 27.51 -6.37
C ARG A 171 -0.22 27.40 -7.09
N ASP A 172 -0.29 26.59 -8.14
CA ASP A 172 -1.55 26.36 -8.87
C ASP A 172 -2.33 25.24 -8.19
N TYR A 173 -3.37 25.61 -7.43
CA TYR A 173 -4.28 24.67 -6.77
C TYR A 173 -5.56 24.42 -7.56
N SER A 174 -5.79 25.10 -8.66
CA SER A 174 -6.95 24.92 -9.54
C SER A 174 -6.68 23.94 -10.66
N GLY A 175 -5.48 24.02 -11.28
CA GLY A 175 -4.96 23.06 -12.25
C GLY A 175 -5.86 22.70 -13.43
N GLY A 176 -5.51 21.63 -14.09
CA GLY A 176 -6.30 21.02 -15.17
C GLY A 176 -7.40 20.08 -14.66
N ARG A 177 -7.94 19.29 -15.60
CA ARG A 177 -8.97 18.29 -15.28
C ARG A 177 -8.46 17.29 -14.25
N ASN A 178 -9.32 16.95 -13.28
CA ASN A 178 -9.05 15.90 -12.30
C ASN A 178 -9.15 14.52 -12.95
N HIS A 179 -8.14 13.69 -12.70
CA HIS A 179 -8.08 12.28 -13.02
C HIS A 179 -7.94 11.49 -11.72
N TRP A 180 -8.36 10.23 -11.73
CA TRP A 180 -8.41 9.40 -10.55
C TRP A 180 -7.73 8.06 -10.79
N ALA A 181 -7.08 7.57 -9.76
CA ALA A 181 -6.50 6.23 -9.69
C ALA A 181 -6.87 5.59 -8.35
N ARG A 182 -6.77 4.28 -8.29
CA ARG A 182 -6.92 3.53 -7.04
C ARG A 182 -5.60 3.59 -6.27
N ILE A 183 -5.67 3.44 -4.95
CA ILE A 183 -4.49 3.51 -4.09
C ILE A 183 -3.50 2.36 -4.36
N ASP A 184 -4.01 1.20 -4.78
CA ASP A 184 -3.19 0.04 -5.15
C ASP A 184 -2.36 0.28 -6.42
N GLU A 185 -2.73 1.23 -7.29
CA GLU A 185 -1.91 1.61 -8.44
C GLU A 185 -0.57 2.28 -8.03
N LEU A 186 -0.49 2.86 -6.84
CA LEU A 186 0.77 3.39 -6.28
C LEU A 186 1.83 2.31 -6.02
N LEU A 187 1.45 1.02 -6.03
CA LEU A 187 2.35 -0.12 -5.93
C LEU A 187 3.20 -0.31 -7.18
N TYR A 188 2.68 0.15 -8.29
CA TYR A 188 3.28 0.04 -9.61
C TYR A 188 3.61 1.43 -10.12
N PRO A 189 4.56 2.16 -9.50
CA PRO A 189 4.79 3.57 -9.74
C PRO A 189 5.14 3.87 -11.20
N GLN A 190 5.86 2.99 -11.90
CA GLN A 190 6.19 3.16 -13.33
C GLN A 190 4.94 3.11 -14.21
N ARG A 191 4.03 2.17 -13.91
CA ARG A 191 2.76 2.05 -14.63
C ARG A 191 1.87 3.25 -14.39
N LEU A 192 1.76 3.69 -13.13
CA LEU A 192 0.98 4.87 -12.77
C LEU A 192 1.58 6.14 -13.38
N ALA A 193 2.91 6.28 -13.37
CA ALA A 193 3.61 7.39 -14.01
C ALA A 193 3.30 7.47 -15.52
N GLY A 194 3.35 6.35 -16.24
CA GLY A 194 2.96 6.30 -17.64
C GLY A 194 1.51 6.72 -17.88
N ARG A 195 0.59 6.27 -17.04
CA ARG A 195 -0.82 6.67 -17.09
C ARG A 195 -1.02 8.16 -16.81
N ILE A 196 -0.33 8.71 -15.80
CA ILE A 196 -0.34 10.14 -15.50
C ILE A 196 0.17 10.93 -16.69
N ALA A 197 1.34 10.57 -17.20
CA ALA A 197 1.97 11.23 -18.33
C ALA A 197 1.04 11.30 -19.57
N GLN A 198 0.43 10.18 -19.90
CA GLN A 198 -0.54 10.11 -20.98
C GLN A 198 -1.77 11.00 -20.73
N ALA A 199 -2.32 10.97 -19.51
CA ALA A 199 -3.55 11.69 -19.19
C ALA A 199 -3.39 13.21 -19.17
N ILE A 200 -2.19 13.73 -18.83
CA ILE A 200 -1.93 15.16 -18.68
C ILE A 200 -0.95 15.72 -19.73
N GLY A 201 -0.53 14.89 -20.70
CA GLY A 201 0.40 15.31 -21.77
C GLY A 201 1.82 15.61 -21.22
N LEU A 202 2.32 14.81 -20.27
CA LEU A 202 3.67 14.95 -19.73
C LEU A 202 4.62 13.98 -20.45
N GLU A 203 5.78 14.47 -20.85
CA GLU A 203 6.86 13.62 -21.33
C GLU A 203 7.67 13.11 -20.13
N ILE A 204 7.78 11.79 -20.00
CA ILE A 204 8.67 11.15 -19.02
C ILE A 204 10.01 10.97 -19.71
N PRO A 205 11.14 11.46 -19.15
CA PRO A 205 12.47 11.18 -19.67
C PRO A 205 12.66 9.67 -19.79
N ALA A 206 13.18 9.18 -20.91
CA ALA A 206 13.51 7.77 -21.08
C ALA A 206 14.49 7.38 -19.96
N SER A 207 14.11 6.43 -19.12
CA SER A 207 14.94 5.91 -18.04
C SER A 207 16.18 5.24 -18.65
N GLY A 208 17.30 5.93 -18.73
CA GLY A 208 18.53 5.41 -19.34
C GLY A 208 19.65 6.41 -19.56
N GLU A 209 19.43 7.68 -19.49
CA GLU A 209 20.55 8.66 -19.53
C GLU A 209 21.05 8.93 -18.11
N LEU A 210 21.95 8.06 -17.61
CA LEU A 210 22.97 8.46 -16.67
C LEU A 210 23.77 9.59 -17.32
N ARG A 211 23.40 10.84 -17.08
CA ARG A 211 24.31 11.96 -17.35
C ARG A 211 25.48 11.83 -16.39
N LEU A 212 26.54 11.21 -16.89
CA LEU A 212 27.89 11.47 -16.39
C LEU A 212 28.13 12.97 -16.65
N VAL A 213 27.96 13.77 -15.61
CA VAL A 213 28.48 15.14 -15.61
C VAL A 213 29.97 15.01 -15.40
N ALA A 214 30.72 15.30 -16.46
CA ALA A 214 32.16 15.49 -16.39
C ALA A 214 32.51 16.75 -15.59
#